data_a39c995019e8e9521e336b6e6fe5de9d
#
_entry.id   a39c995019e8e9521e336b6e6fe5de9d
#
_cell.length_a   1.000
_cell.length_b   1.000
_cell.length_c   1.000
_cell.angle_alpha   90.00
_cell.angle_beta   90.00
_cell.angle_gamma   90.00
#
_symmetry.space_group_name_H-M   'P 1'
#
loop_
_entity.id
_entity.type
_entity.pdbx_description
1 polymer ?
#
loop_
_entity_poly.entity_id
_entity_poly.type
_entity_poly.pdbx_seq_one_letter_code
_entity_poly.pdbx_strand_id
1 'polypeptide(L)'
;ERLSRDDDLTGDSNSIINQKKLLEDYAREHGFTNCVHFTDDGWSGANFERPNWKRMIAGIESGEIGYVLVKDLSRVGRDYLQVGFYTEVMFKERGVRFIAIANGVDSDKRESSEFAPFLNIMNEWYVRDSSRKITSVLHARGMSGKHTNSHCIYGYKKDPNDKDHWIIDEEAAEVVRRIYRMALESKGPYEIARILALEKVERPSYYLAQRGVGKHQSNFNPAERYTWRGGTVADILSKPEYMGHTVNFRTYKESYKDKRSRMTPKEDLVIFKNTQEAIIDKE
;
A
#
# COMPACT_ATOMS: atom_id res chain seq x y z
N GLU A 1 -7.29 18.66 -2.58
CA GLU A 1 -7.48 17.38 -3.27
C GLU A 1 -6.64 16.26 -2.63
N ARG A 2 -7.03 15.01 -2.78
CA ARG A 2 -6.31 13.87 -2.22
C ARG A 2 -6.61 12.58 -2.99
N LEU A 3 -5.56 11.76 -3.25
CA LEU A 3 -5.69 10.41 -3.75
C LEU A 3 -4.85 9.43 -2.91
N SER A 4 -5.25 8.16 -2.84
CA SER A 4 -4.47 7.09 -2.21
C SER A 4 -3.52 6.43 -3.23
N ARG A 5 -2.46 5.79 -2.74
CA ARG A 5 -1.26 5.29 -3.43
C ARG A 5 -1.41 4.35 -4.66
N ASP A 6 -2.57 4.15 -5.23
CA ASP A 6 -2.75 3.08 -6.22
C ASP A 6 -2.54 3.49 -7.70
N ASP A 7 -2.18 4.75 -7.97
CA ASP A 7 -1.86 5.24 -9.32
C ASP A 7 -0.44 5.85 -9.35
N ASP A 8 0.56 5.00 -9.59
CA ASP A 8 1.95 5.41 -9.86
C ASP A 8 2.06 5.96 -11.30
N LEU A 9 1.69 7.23 -11.50
CA LEU A 9 1.99 7.96 -12.72
C LEU A 9 2.76 9.24 -12.38
N THR A 10 3.82 9.52 -13.13
CA THR A 10 4.59 10.77 -13.08
C THR A 10 3.70 11.95 -13.48
N GLY A 11 3.24 12.73 -12.48
CA GLY A 11 2.31 13.84 -12.63
C GLY A 11 1.07 13.68 -11.75
N ASP A 12 0.22 14.73 -11.68
CA ASP A 12 -1.07 14.64 -11.01
C ASP A 12 -1.90 13.50 -11.65
N SER A 13 -2.41 12.58 -10.85
CA SER A 13 -3.26 11.49 -11.35
C SER A 13 -4.51 12.06 -12.03
N ASN A 14 -5.07 11.33 -13.00
CA ASN A 14 -6.32 11.73 -13.68
C ASN A 14 -7.45 12.07 -12.68
N SER A 15 -7.46 11.42 -11.53
CA SER A 15 -8.43 11.72 -10.46
C SER A 15 -8.17 13.06 -9.78
N ILE A 16 -6.91 13.48 -9.59
CA ILE A 16 -6.57 14.80 -9.05
C ILE A 16 -6.92 15.89 -10.05
N ILE A 17 -6.61 15.71 -11.33
CA ILE A 17 -6.98 16.66 -12.41
C ILE A 17 -8.50 16.88 -12.44
N ASN A 18 -9.28 15.80 -12.38
CA ASN A 18 -10.74 15.89 -12.36
C ASN A 18 -11.26 16.56 -11.08
N GLN A 19 -10.62 16.35 -9.93
CA GLN A 19 -10.97 17.05 -8.69
C GLN A 19 -10.69 18.55 -8.78
N LYS A 20 -9.53 18.95 -9.31
CA LYS A 20 -9.16 20.37 -9.52
C LYS A 20 -10.19 21.05 -10.42
N LYS A 21 -10.47 20.46 -11.59
CA LYS A 21 -11.45 21.01 -12.53
C LYS A 21 -12.82 21.23 -11.88
N LEU A 22 -13.34 20.22 -11.17
CA LEU A 22 -14.63 20.31 -10.47
C LEU A 22 -14.64 21.46 -9.44
N LEU A 23 -13.56 21.62 -8.69
CA LEU A 23 -13.45 22.67 -7.68
C LEU A 23 -13.32 24.06 -8.32
N GLU A 24 -12.57 24.20 -9.42
CA GLU A 24 -12.43 25.43 -10.18
C GLU A 24 -13.75 25.86 -10.84
N ASP A 25 -14.49 24.93 -11.43
CA ASP A 25 -15.79 25.20 -12.04
C ASP A 25 -16.78 25.67 -10.96
N TYR A 26 -16.86 24.98 -9.82
CA TYR A 26 -17.68 25.40 -8.68
C TYR A 26 -17.28 26.77 -8.15
N ALA A 27 -16.00 27.05 -8.01
CA ALA A 27 -15.49 28.33 -7.54
C ALA A 27 -15.89 29.48 -8.50
N ARG A 28 -15.78 29.25 -9.80
CA ARG A 28 -16.16 30.21 -10.84
C ARG A 28 -17.67 30.50 -10.82
N GLU A 29 -18.50 29.47 -10.72
CA GLU A 29 -19.96 29.59 -10.65
C GLU A 29 -20.44 30.35 -9.43
N HIS A 30 -19.72 30.24 -8.31
CA HIS A 30 -20.07 30.89 -7.02
C HIS A 30 -19.29 32.18 -6.75
N GLY A 31 -18.50 32.67 -7.71
CA GLY A 31 -17.77 33.93 -7.61
C GLY A 31 -16.59 33.92 -6.63
N PHE A 32 -16.05 32.75 -6.30
CA PHE A 32 -14.83 32.67 -5.51
C PHE A 32 -13.61 33.07 -6.33
N THR A 33 -12.78 33.98 -5.80
CA THR A 33 -11.56 34.48 -6.42
C THR A 33 -10.34 34.08 -5.59
N ASN A 34 -9.14 34.19 -6.17
CA ASN A 34 -7.87 33.88 -5.48
C ASN A 34 -7.78 32.44 -4.96
N CYS A 35 -8.26 31.47 -5.74
CA CYS A 35 -8.24 30.05 -5.37
C CYS A 35 -6.81 29.48 -5.44
N VAL A 36 -6.42 28.75 -4.41
CA VAL A 36 -5.15 28.02 -4.33
C VAL A 36 -5.42 26.54 -4.10
N HIS A 37 -4.72 25.69 -4.83
CA HIS A 37 -4.85 24.23 -4.69
C HIS A 37 -3.86 23.68 -3.64
N PHE A 38 -4.39 22.90 -2.72
CA PHE A 38 -3.60 22.09 -1.76
C PHE A 38 -3.80 20.63 -2.12
N THR A 39 -2.78 20.01 -2.70
CA THR A 39 -2.85 18.65 -3.24
C THR A 39 -1.90 17.73 -2.50
N ASP A 40 -2.44 16.68 -1.89
CA ASP A 40 -1.68 15.60 -1.25
C ASP A 40 -1.92 14.30 -2.02
N ASP A 41 -1.21 14.11 -3.14
CA ASP A 41 -1.25 12.88 -3.93
C ASP A 41 -0.45 11.77 -3.25
N GLY A 42 -0.93 10.53 -3.35
CA GLY A 42 -0.30 9.38 -2.69
C GLY A 42 -0.44 9.32 -1.16
N TRP A 43 -1.21 10.21 -0.52
CA TRP A 43 -1.37 10.24 0.93
C TRP A 43 -2.69 9.60 1.39
N SER A 44 -2.58 8.74 2.42
CA SER A 44 -3.76 8.16 3.07
C SER A 44 -4.60 9.21 3.80
N GLY A 45 -5.93 9.14 3.67
CA GLY A 45 -6.85 9.95 4.47
C GLY A 45 -6.97 9.54 5.95
N ALA A 46 -6.22 8.53 6.38
CA ALA A 46 -6.28 8.05 7.76
C ALA A 46 -5.46 8.92 8.75
N ASN A 47 -4.65 9.86 8.25
CA ASN A 47 -3.92 10.80 9.10
C ASN A 47 -3.90 12.21 8.50
N PHE A 48 -3.58 13.19 9.34
CA PHE A 48 -3.51 14.60 8.99
C PHE A 48 -2.06 15.13 8.93
N GLU A 49 -1.05 14.24 8.96
CA GLU A 49 0.37 14.57 8.82
C GLU A 49 0.80 14.82 7.36
N ARG A 50 -0.12 15.30 6.52
CA ARG A 50 0.08 15.56 5.10
C ARG A 50 0.68 16.96 4.89
N PRO A 51 1.71 17.12 4.04
CA PRO A 51 2.41 18.39 3.89
C PRO A 51 1.50 19.56 3.46
N ASN A 52 0.69 19.37 2.41
CA ASN A 52 -0.19 20.42 1.94
C ASN A 52 -1.40 20.65 2.85
N TRP A 53 -1.87 19.61 3.56
CA TRP A 53 -2.85 19.80 4.61
C TRP A 53 -2.32 20.72 5.71
N LYS A 54 -1.11 20.48 6.22
CA LYS A 54 -0.47 21.34 7.24
C LYS A 54 -0.27 22.76 6.73
N ARG A 55 0.13 22.94 5.47
CA ARG A 55 0.26 24.26 4.86
C ARG A 55 -1.08 24.99 4.77
N MET A 56 -2.15 24.29 4.40
CA MET A 56 -3.52 24.86 4.41
C MET A 56 -3.94 25.27 5.81
N ILE A 57 -3.74 24.42 6.81
CA ILE A 57 -4.07 24.75 8.22
C ILE A 57 -3.29 25.97 8.70
N ALA A 58 -2.00 26.07 8.40
CA ALA A 58 -1.21 27.27 8.74
C ALA A 58 -1.78 28.54 8.09
N GLY A 59 -2.22 28.47 6.81
CA GLY A 59 -2.89 29.59 6.14
C GLY A 59 -4.25 29.96 6.73
N ILE A 60 -4.97 28.98 7.31
CA ILE A 60 -6.20 29.23 8.07
C ILE A 60 -5.86 29.92 9.40
N GLU A 61 -4.85 29.46 10.11
CA GLU A 61 -4.41 30.02 11.39
C GLU A 61 -3.88 31.46 11.24
N SER A 62 -3.21 31.77 10.12
CA SER A 62 -2.77 33.14 9.80
C SER A 62 -3.89 34.05 9.30
N GLY A 63 -5.09 33.53 9.02
CA GLY A 63 -6.23 34.29 8.50
C GLY A 63 -6.16 34.56 6.99
N GLU A 64 -5.26 33.95 6.26
CA GLU A 64 -5.13 34.09 4.79
C GLU A 64 -6.23 33.33 4.03
N ILE A 65 -6.76 32.26 4.63
CA ILE A 65 -7.75 31.37 4.01
C ILE A 65 -9.09 31.52 4.72
N GLY A 66 -10.09 32.05 4.02
CA GLY A 66 -11.46 32.21 4.52
C GLY A 66 -12.43 31.14 4.04
N TYR A 67 -12.06 30.38 3.01
CA TYR A 67 -12.91 29.35 2.41
C TYR A 67 -12.13 28.06 2.16
N VAL A 68 -12.72 26.93 2.48
CA VAL A 68 -12.16 25.60 2.16
C VAL A 68 -13.19 24.82 1.34
N LEU A 69 -12.84 24.52 0.08
CA LEU A 69 -13.65 23.73 -0.82
C LEU A 69 -13.03 22.35 -1.02
N VAL A 70 -13.84 21.30 -0.89
CA VAL A 70 -13.45 19.92 -1.18
C VAL A 70 -14.50 19.25 -2.08
N LYS A 71 -14.07 18.26 -2.87
CA LYS A 71 -14.99 17.46 -3.65
C LYS A 71 -16.01 16.75 -2.73
N ASP A 72 -15.51 16.06 -1.74
CA ASP A 72 -16.29 15.31 -0.75
C ASP A 72 -15.54 15.27 0.61
N LEU A 73 -16.25 14.90 1.67
CA LEU A 73 -15.70 14.84 3.04
C LEU A 73 -14.54 13.84 3.17
N SER A 74 -14.47 12.80 2.32
CA SER A 74 -13.38 11.83 2.35
C SER A 74 -12.03 12.46 1.94
N ARG A 75 -12.05 13.61 1.24
CA ARG A 75 -10.83 14.37 0.88
C ARG A 75 -10.24 15.06 2.10
N VAL A 76 -11.05 15.47 3.06
CA VAL A 76 -10.58 15.99 4.36
C VAL A 76 -9.84 14.88 5.12
N GLY A 77 -10.53 13.79 5.40
CA GLY A 77 -9.95 12.66 6.11
C GLY A 77 -10.93 11.50 6.26
N ARG A 78 -10.43 10.40 6.84
CA ARG A 78 -11.21 9.19 7.16
C ARG A 78 -11.33 8.95 8.67
N ASP A 79 -10.70 9.78 9.46
CA ASP A 79 -10.84 9.76 10.93
C ASP A 79 -11.96 10.72 11.32
N TYR A 80 -13.08 10.17 11.80
CA TYR A 80 -14.27 10.94 12.16
C TYR A 80 -14.00 12.03 13.19
N LEU A 81 -13.24 11.69 14.25
CA LEU A 81 -12.98 12.65 15.32
C LEU A 81 -12.14 13.83 14.84
N GLN A 82 -11.11 13.57 14.02
CA GLN A 82 -10.27 14.64 13.49
C GLN A 82 -11.00 15.45 12.42
N VAL A 83 -11.76 14.81 11.52
CA VAL A 83 -12.56 15.55 10.53
C VAL A 83 -13.56 16.45 11.25
N GLY A 84 -14.29 15.92 12.23
CA GLY A 84 -15.24 16.69 13.04
C GLY A 84 -14.57 17.85 13.77
N PHE A 85 -13.40 17.65 14.38
CA PHE A 85 -12.64 18.71 15.01
C PHE A 85 -12.33 19.86 14.03
N TYR A 86 -11.80 19.54 12.85
CA TYR A 86 -11.47 20.56 11.86
C TYR A 86 -12.72 21.27 11.33
N THR A 87 -13.76 20.53 10.91
CA THR A 87 -14.93 21.12 10.24
C THR A 87 -15.90 21.78 11.20
N GLU A 88 -16.10 21.25 12.42
CA GLU A 88 -17.11 21.73 13.35
C GLU A 88 -16.55 22.67 14.44
N VAL A 89 -15.26 22.59 14.72
CA VAL A 89 -14.62 23.42 15.76
C VAL A 89 -13.65 24.41 15.13
N MET A 90 -12.52 23.93 14.60
CA MET A 90 -11.41 24.79 14.20
C MET A 90 -11.78 25.76 13.06
N PHE A 91 -12.46 25.30 12.01
CA PHE A 91 -12.87 26.19 10.90
C PHE A 91 -13.90 27.20 11.34
N LYS A 92 -14.87 26.80 12.17
CA LYS A 92 -15.87 27.73 12.73
C LYS A 92 -15.25 28.80 13.65
N GLU A 93 -14.33 28.41 14.54
CA GLU A 93 -13.63 29.35 15.42
C GLU A 93 -12.80 30.37 14.65
N ARG A 94 -12.28 29.99 13.48
CA ARG A 94 -11.49 30.86 12.60
C ARG A 94 -12.34 31.58 11.56
N GLY A 95 -13.67 31.42 11.55
CA GLY A 95 -14.57 32.06 10.59
C GLY A 95 -14.40 31.53 9.16
N VAL A 96 -13.86 30.32 8.99
CA VAL A 96 -13.65 29.69 7.68
C VAL A 96 -14.90 28.94 7.24
N ARG A 97 -15.43 29.29 6.08
CA ARG A 97 -16.54 28.54 5.47
C ARG A 97 -16.03 27.28 4.79
N PHE A 98 -16.61 26.15 5.17
CA PHE A 98 -16.27 24.83 4.64
C PHE A 98 -17.38 24.31 3.71
N ILE A 99 -17.00 23.88 2.51
CA ILE A 99 -17.93 23.35 1.50
C ILE A 99 -17.44 22.01 0.98
N ALA A 100 -18.27 20.96 1.10
CA ALA A 100 -18.04 19.66 0.49
C ALA A 100 -19.10 19.43 -0.62
N ILE A 101 -18.71 19.64 -1.88
CA ILE A 101 -19.63 19.79 -3.02
C ILE A 101 -20.50 18.55 -3.20
N ALA A 102 -19.89 17.37 -3.34
CA ALA A 102 -20.63 16.12 -3.59
C ALA A 102 -21.51 15.65 -2.43
N ASN A 103 -21.25 16.17 -1.21
CA ASN A 103 -22.06 15.85 -0.03
C ASN A 103 -23.15 16.88 0.23
N GLY A 104 -23.19 18.00 -0.51
CA GLY A 104 -24.11 19.11 -0.24
C GLY A 104 -23.86 19.81 1.10
N VAL A 105 -22.67 19.63 1.69
CA VAL A 105 -22.30 20.24 2.97
C VAL A 105 -21.76 21.65 2.74
N ASP A 106 -22.32 22.61 3.45
CA ASP A 106 -21.88 24.00 3.44
C ASP A 106 -22.06 24.56 4.86
N SER A 107 -20.95 24.90 5.52
CA SER A 107 -20.96 25.33 6.94
C SER A 107 -21.74 26.62 7.19
N ASP A 108 -22.02 27.40 6.13
CA ASP A 108 -22.83 28.61 6.20
C ASP A 108 -24.35 28.31 6.19
N LYS A 109 -24.72 27.11 5.72
CA LYS A 109 -26.11 26.63 5.71
C LYS A 109 -26.36 25.77 6.95
N ARG A 110 -27.29 26.20 7.78
CA ARG A 110 -27.59 25.55 9.06
C ARG A 110 -27.96 24.07 8.94
N GLU A 111 -28.68 23.70 7.89
CA GLU A 111 -29.13 22.33 7.61
C GLU A 111 -27.98 21.38 7.22
N SER A 112 -26.90 21.87 6.58
CA SER A 112 -25.79 21.04 6.13
C SER A 112 -24.80 20.66 7.24
N SER A 113 -24.70 21.48 8.28
CA SER A 113 -23.80 21.24 9.44
C SER A 113 -24.26 20.06 10.31
N GLU A 114 -25.56 19.81 10.40
CA GLU A 114 -26.09 18.72 11.24
C GLU A 114 -25.82 17.32 10.66
N PHE A 115 -25.67 17.20 9.34
CA PHE A 115 -25.42 15.94 8.67
C PHE A 115 -23.93 15.58 8.51
N ALA A 116 -23.02 16.53 8.59
CA ALA A 116 -21.60 16.30 8.41
C ALA A 116 -21.03 15.23 9.37
N PRO A 117 -21.35 15.22 10.68
CA PRO A 117 -20.91 14.17 11.59
C PRO A 117 -21.39 12.78 11.19
N PHE A 118 -22.66 12.69 10.76
CA PHE A 118 -23.23 11.41 10.31
C PHE A 118 -22.54 10.86 9.06
N LEU A 119 -22.29 11.71 8.06
CA LEU A 119 -21.58 11.32 6.83
C LEU A 119 -20.14 10.85 7.15
N ASN A 120 -19.47 11.48 8.09
CA ASN A 120 -18.15 11.06 8.54
C ASN A 120 -18.16 9.68 9.22
N ILE A 121 -19.16 9.43 10.08
CA ILE A 121 -19.37 8.10 10.70
C ILE A 121 -19.62 7.06 9.61
N MET A 122 -20.47 7.34 8.63
CA MET A 122 -20.76 6.43 7.53
C MET A 122 -19.52 6.13 6.69
N ASN A 123 -18.71 7.14 6.38
CA ASN A 123 -17.47 6.96 5.62
C ASN A 123 -16.46 6.08 6.40
N GLU A 124 -16.28 6.32 7.70
CA GLU A 124 -15.41 5.49 8.53
C GLU A 124 -15.93 4.06 8.64
N TRP A 125 -17.24 3.89 8.83
CA TRP A 125 -17.87 2.58 8.86
C TRP A 125 -17.67 1.83 7.54
N TYR A 126 -17.87 2.48 6.40
CA TYR A 126 -17.67 1.90 5.08
C TYR A 126 -16.23 1.39 4.85
N VAL A 127 -15.22 2.21 5.23
CA VAL A 127 -13.80 1.80 5.13
C VAL A 127 -13.51 0.61 6.03
N ARG A 128 -14.04 0.60 7.25
CA ARG A 128 -13.87 -0.51 8.19
C ARG A 128 -14.56 -1.78 7.69
N ASP A 129 -15.78 -1.67 7.16
CA ASP A 129 -16.52 -2.80 6.61
C ASP A 129 -15.83 -3.38 5.38
N SER A 130 -15.40 -2.53 4.45
CA SER A 130 -14.61 -2.94 3.27
C SER A 130 -13.31 -3.64 3.67
N SER A 131 -12.59 -3.12 4.65
CA SER A 131 -11.38 -3.77 5.17
C SER A 131 -11.68 -5.15 5.76
N ARG A 132 -12.76 -5.29 6.54
CA ARG A 132 -13.17 -6.58 7.10
C ARG A 132 -13.52 -7.59 6.01
N LYS A 133 -14.26 -7.18 4.98
CA LYS A 133 -14.63 -8.03 3.85
C LYS A 133 -13.39 -8.52 3.08
N ILE A 134 -12.46 -7.62 2.75
CA ILE A 134 -11.20 -7.99 2.08
C ILE A 134 -10.40 -8.97 2.95
N THR A 135 -10.26 -8.69 4.24
CA THR A 135 -9.52 -9.57 5.17
C THR A 135 -10.18 -10.94 5.27
N SER A 136 -11.52 -11.00 5.35
CA SER A 136 -12.26 -12.26 5.40
C SER A 136 -12.06 -13.10 4.14
N VAL A 137 -12.12 -12.49 2.95
CA VAL A 137 -11.87 -13.19 1.67
C VAL A 137 -10.43 -13.69 1.60
N LEU A 138 -9.44 -12.86 1.97
CA LEU A 138 -8.03 -13.27 2.00
C LEU A 138 -7.79 -14.40 3.01
N HIS A 139 -8.46 -14.34 4.17
CA HIS A 139 -8.36 -15.40 5.17
C HIS A 139 -8.99 -16.71 4.66
N ALA A 140 -10.19 -16.66 4.11
CA ALA A 140 -10.85 -17.85 3.53
C ALA A 140 -9.99 -18.47 2.40
N ARG A 141 -9.42 -17.62 1.52
CA ARG A 141 -8.50 -18.06 0.46
C ARG A 141 -7.24 -18.70 1.04
N GLY A 142 -6.61 -18.08 2.03
CA GLY A 142 -5.41 -18.60 2.67
C GLY A 142 -5.64 -19.90 3.43
N MET A 143 -6.80 -20.05 4.09
CA MET A 143 -7.19 -21.27 4.77
C MET A 143 -7.59 -22.41 3.82
N SER A 144 -7.88 -22.14 2.55
CA SER A 144 -8.07 -23.16 1.51
C SER A 144 -6.78 -23.65 0.86
N GLY A 145 -5.61 -23.25 1.36
CA GLY A 145 -4.30 -23.65 0.84
C GLY A 145 -3.81 -22.85 -0.37
N LYS A 146 -4.57 -21.86 -0.83
CA LYS A 146 -4.17 -20.97 -1.92
C LYS A 146 -3.21 -19.90 -1.44
N HIS A 147 -2.28 -19.50 -2.29
CA HIS A 147 -1.37 -18.40 -1.98
C HIS A 147 -2.12 -17.07 -1.79
N THR A 148 -1.87 -16.40 -0.69
CA THR A 148 -2.40 -15.05 -0.43
C THR A 148 -1.49 -13.95 -0.93
N ASN A 149 -0.26 -14.28 -1.31
CA ASN A 149 0.71 -13.33 -1.86
C ASN A 149 0.36 -12.96 -3.29
N SER A 150 0.48 -11.68 -3.63
CA SER A 150 0.25 -11.18 -4.99
C SER A 150 1.30 -11.68 -5.99
N HIS A 151 2.51 -11.99 -5.53
CA HIS A 151 3.65 -12.41 -6.33
C HIS A 151 4.26 -13.69 -5.78
N CYS A 152 4.85 -14.49 -6.70
CA CYS A 152 5.64 -15.65 -6.32
C CYS A 152 6.97 -15.22 -5.68
N ILE A 153 7.54 -16.09 -4.87
CA ILE A 153 8.92 -15.92 -4.41
C ILE A 153 9.89 -16.20 -5.56
N TYR A 154 11.13 -15.72 -5.44
CA TYR A 154 12.19 -15.98 -6.42
C TYR A 154 12.38 -17.49 -6.62
N GLY A 155 12.44 -17.98 -7.84
CA GLY A 155 12.47 -19.40 -8.19
C GLY A 155 11.12 -19.95 -8.64
N TYR A 156 10.03 -19.23 -8.40
CA TYR A 156 8.68 -19.59 -8.88
C TYR A 156 8.07 -18.46 -9.71
N LYS A 157 7.16 -18.84 -10.60
CA LYS A 157 6.28 -17.94 -11.36
C LYS A 157 4.85 -18.46 -11.31
N LYS A 158 3.87 -17.61 -11.61
CA LYS A 158 2.46 -18.02 -11.69
C LYS A 158 2.25 -18.87 -12.95
N ASP A 159 1.44 -19.92 -12.81
CA ASP A 159 0.97 -20.68 -13.97
C ASP A 159 0.09 -19.77 -14.85
N PRO A 160 0.33 -19.68 -16.17
CA PRO A 160 -0.51 -18.92 -17.08
C PRO A 160 -1.96 -19.39 -17.11
N ASN A 161 -2.21 -20.68 -16.85
CA ASN A 161 -3.53 -21.30 -16.88
C ASN A 161 -4.25 -21.25 -15.52
N ASP A 162 -3.50 -21.24 -14.41
CA ASP A 162 -4.03 -21.13 -13.05
C ASP A 162 -3.19 -20.17 -12.22
N LYS A 163 -3.68 -18.93 -12.07
CA LYS A 163 -2.99 -17.87 -11.30
C LYS A 163 -2.83 -18.19 -9.80
N ASP A 164 -3.56 -19.19 -9.29
CA ASP A 164 -3.47 -19.64 -7.90
C ASP A 164 -2.37 -20.68 -7.70
N HIS A 165 -1.87 -21.27 -8.80
CA HIS A 165 -0.79 -22.26 -8.80
C HIS A 165 0.56 -21.64 -9.15
N TRP A 166 1.62 -22.11 -8.48
CA TRP A 166 2.99 -21.69 -8.74
C TRP A 166 3.74 -22.81 -9.46
N ILE A 167 4.39 -22.47 -10.56
CA ILE A 167 5.26 -23.35 -11.33
C ILE A 167 6.71 -22.90 -11.19
N ILE A 168 7.64 -23.82 -11.37
CA ILE A 168 9.07 -23.53 -11.29
C ILE A 168 9.48 -22.57 -12.41
N ASP A 169 10.25 -21.55 -12.06
CA ASP A 169 11.00 -20.71 -12.99
C ASP A 169 12.45 -21.23 -13.02
N GLU A 170 12.76 -22.09 -13.98
CA GLU A 170 13.99 -22.88 -13.99
C GLU A 170 15.27 -22.03 -13.91
N GLU A 171 15.30 -20.86 -14.56
CA GLU A 171 16.44 -19.96 -14.51
C GLU A 171 16.72 -19.47 -13.08
N ALA A 172 15.67 -19.03 -12.38
CA ALA A 172 15.78 -18.59 -10.99
C ALA A 172 15.92 -19.76 -10.00
N ALA A 173 15.26 -20.89 -10.31
CA ALA A 173 15.30 -22.09 -9.46
C ALA A 173 16.70 -22.70 -9.39
N GLU A 174 17.47 -22.69 -10.50
CA GLU A 174 18.84 -23.21 -10.46
C GLU A 174 19.74 -22.37 -9.52
N VAL A 175 19.52 -21.08 -9.47
CA VAL A 175 20.23 -20.23 -8.48
C VAL A 175 19.85 -20.60 -7.06
N VAL A 176 18.56 -20.89 -6.81
CA VAL A 176 18.08 -21.36 -5.49
C VAL A 176 18.73 -22.69 -5.12
N ARG A 177 18.68 -23.70 -6.02
CA ARG A 177 19.32 -25.01 -5.81
C ARG A 177 20.82 -24.87 -5.51
N ARG A 178 21.49 -23.96 -6.21
CA ARG A 178 22.89 -23.67 -5.99
C ARG A 178 23.17 -23.07 -4.63
N ILE A 179 22.31 -22.15 -4.15
CA ILE A 179 22.41 -21.57 -2.80
C ILE A 179 22.32 -22.68 -1.75
N TYR A 180 21.35 -23.60 -1.89
CA TYR A 180 21.21 -24.72 -0.97
C TYR A 180 22.40 -25.67 -1.01
N ARG A 181 22.95 -26.01 -2.20
CA ARG A 181 24.17 -26.82 -2.33
C ARG A 181 25.36 -26.19 -1.58
N MET A 182 25.58 -24.89 -1.77
CA MET A 182 26.66 -24.19 -1.07
C MET A 182 26.45 -24.14 0.45
N ALA A 183 25.19 -24.05 0.91
CA ALA A 183 24.90 -24.12 2.35
C ALA A 183 25.17 -25.52 2.92
N LEU A 184 24.86 -26.58 2.19
CA LEU A 184 25.24 -27.97 2.56
C LEU A 184 26.76 -28.17 2.62
N GLU A 185 27.52 -27.45 1.79
CA GLU A 185 29.00 -27.39 1.87
C GLU A 185 29.50 -26.52 3.02
N SER A 186 28.62 -26.17 3.98
CA SER A 186 28.93 -25.37 5.17
C SER A 186 29.34 -23.90 4.91
N LYS A 187 29.03 -23.35 3.73
CA LYS A 187 29.24 -21.93 3.45
C LYS A 187 28.16 -21.08 4.11
N GLY A 188 28.58 -20.01 4.78
CA GLY A 188 27.65 -19.07 5.43
C GLY A 188 26.93 -18.16 4.42
N PRO A 189 25.74 -17.58 4.79
CA PRO A 189 24.94 -16.75 3.87
C PRO A 189 25.71 -15.55 3.30
N TYR A 190 26.61 -14.95 4.04
CA TYR A 190 27.44 -13.83 3.56
C TYR A 190 28.49 -14.28 2.55
N GLU A 191 29.06 -15.46 2.74
CA GLU A 191 30.03 -16.06 1.82
C GLU A 191 29.36 -16.44 0.50
N ILE A 192 28.19 -17.08 0.57
CA ILE A 192 27.36 -17.43 -0.61
C ILE A 192 26.99 -16.15 -1.38
N ALA A 193 26.55 -15.10 -0.70
CA ALA A 193 26.23 -13.82 -1.33
C ALA A 193 27.46 -13.23 -2.06
N ARG A 194 28.64 -13.30 -1.46
CA ARG A 194 29.89 -12.83 -2.07
C ARG A 194 30.24 -13.64 -3.34
N ILE A 195 30.10 -14.96 -3.30
CA ILE A 195 30.38 -15.84 -4.45
C ILE A 195 29.43 -15.46 -5.62
N LEU A 196 28.11 -15.38 -5.36
CA LEU A 196 27.13 -15.03 -6.37
C LEU A 196 27.38 -13.64 -6.99
N ALA A 197 27.80 -12.67 -6.16
CA ALA A 197 28.14 -11.33 -6.63
C ALA A 197 29.40 -11.33 -7.53
N LEU A 198 30.46 -12.06 -7.15
CA LEU A 198 31.69 -12.18 -7.93
C LEU A 198 31.47 -12.84 -9.29
N GLU A 199 30.59 -13.83 -9.35
CA GLU A 199 30.23 -14.54 -10.57
C GLU A 199 29.16 -13.79 -11.39
N LYS A 200 28.77 -12.59 -10.96
CA LYS A 200 27.79 -11.73 -11.65
C LYS A 200 26.45 -12.43 -11.86
N VAL A 201 25.99 -13.18 -10.85
CA VAL A 201 24.63 -13.71 -10.82
C VAL A 201 23.67 -12.58 -10.45
N GLU A 202 22.57 -12.41 -11.18
CA GLU A 202 21.58 -11.38 -10.91
C GLU A 202 20.88 -11.61 -9.56
N ARG A 203 20.78 -10.56 -8.75
CA ARG A 203 20.02 -10.65 -7.48
C ARG A 203 18.52 -10.79 -7.73
N PRO A 204 17.75 -11.42 -6.82
CA PRO A 204 16.31 -11.67 -7.02
C PRO A 204 15.48 -10.44 -7.37
N SER A 205 15.71 -9.30 -6.68
CA SER A 205 14.96 -8.08 -6.95
C SER A 205 15.23 -7.48 -8.33
N TYR A 206 16.44 -7.61 -8.86
CA TYR A 206 16.77 -7.17 -10.21
C TYR A 206 16.12 -8.07 -11.25
N TYR A 207 16.27 -9.39 -11.08
CA TYR A 207 15.67 -10.41 -11.93
C TYR A 207 14.14 -10.24 -12.06
N LEU A 208 13.46 -10.03 -10.93
CA LEU A 208 12.01 -9.83 -10.88
C LEU A 208 11.59 -8.47 -11.48
N ALA A 209 12.39 -7.42 -11.27
CA ALA A 209 12.12 -6.09 -11.83
C ALA A 209 12.13 -6.10 -13.37
N GLN A 210 13.11 -6.78 -13.99
CA GLN A 210 13.18 -6.91 -15.44
C GLN A 210 11.96 -7.64 -16.05
N ARG A 211 11.33 -8.53 -15.27
CA ARG A 211 10.13 -9.28 -15.68
C ARG A 211 8.81 -8.61 -15.30
N GLY A 212 8.88 -7.37 -14.82
CA GLY A 212 7.67 -6.60 -14.44
C GLY A 212 6.95 -7.13 -13.21
N VAL A 213 7.62 -7.90 -12.35
CA VAL A 213 6.97 -8.53 -11.20
C VAL A 213 6.88 -7.55 -10.02
N GLY A 214 5.66 -7.17 -9.66
CA GLY A 214 5.35 -6.40 -8.46
C GLY A 214 6.02 -5.02 -8.37
N LYS A 215 6.28 -4.60 -7.14
CA LYS A 215 6.93 -3.31 -6.84
C LYS A 215 8.44 -3.29 -7.12
N HIS A 216 9.01 -4.37 -7.63
CA HIS A 216 10.45 -4.42 -7.94
C HIS A 216 10.83 -3.44 -9.04
N GLN A 217 9.91 -3.10 -9.96
CA GLN A 217 10.14 -2.09 -11.00
C GLN A 217 10.38 -0.69 -10.44
N SER A 218 9.63 -0.25 -9.43
CA SER A 218 9.78 1.08 -8.83
C SER A 218 11.10 1.27 -8.08
N ASN A 219 11.73 0.15 -7.67
CA ASN A 219 13.01 0.13 -6.97
C ASN A 219 14.16 -0.41 -7.85
N PHE A 220 13.97 -0.39 -9.18
CA PHE A 220 14.96 -0.89 -10.11
C PHE A 220 16.21 -0.01 -10.10
N ASN A 221 17.35 -0.61 -9.74
CA ASN A 221 18.65 0.04 -9.75
C ASN A 221 19.66 -0.80 -10.53
N PRO A 222 20.03 -0.41 -11.76
CA PRO A 222 21.00 -1.14 -12.58
C PRO A 222 22.37 -1.29 -11.92
N ALA A 223 22.79 -0.32 -11.11
CA ALA A 223 24.09 -0.35 -10.41
C ALA A 223 24.16 -1.48 -9.36
N GLU A 224 23.02 -1.93 -8.87
CA GLU A 224 22.95 -3.01 -7.87
C GLU A 224 22.61 -4.39 -8.48
N ARG A 225 22.77 -4.59 -9.77
CA ARG A 225 22.39 -5.82 -10.49
C ARG A 225 22.91 -7.09 -9.82
N TYR A 226 24.16 -7.07 -9.38
CA TYR A 226 24.87 -8.21 -8.82
C TYR A 226 25.14 -8.09 -7.31
N THR A 227 24.54 -7.08 -6.66
CA THR A 227 24.77 -6.81 -5.23
C THR A 227 23.94 -7.76 -4.38
N TRP A 228 24.43 -8.96 -4.16
CA TRP A 228 23.83 -9.91 -3.24
C TRP A 228 24.12 -9.52 -1.79
N ARG A 229 23.16 -9.76 -0.91
CA ARG A 229 23.29 -9.53 0.54
C ARG A 229 23.11 -10.84 1.29
N GLY A 230 23.87 -11.07 2.36
CA GLY A 230 23.76 -12.26 3.20
C GLY A 230 22.34 -12.45 3.76
N GLY A 231 21.64 -11.35 4.10
CA GLY A 231 20.24 -11.42 4.53
C GLY A 231 19.29 -11.96 3.45
N THR A 232 19.52 -11.66 2.17
CA THR A 232 18.72 -12.23 1.07
C THR A 232 18.94 -13.73 0.94
N VAL A 233 20.18 -14.20 1.08
CA VAL A 233 20.51 -15.63 1.07
C VAL A 233 19.90 -16.34 2.28
N ALA A 234 20.01 -15.76 3.48
CA ALA A 234 19.41 -16.30 4.70
C ALA A 234 17.87 -16.39 4.58
N ASP A 235 17.23 -15.36 3.98
CA ASP A 235 15.80 -15.38 3.72
C ASP A 235 15.41 -16.51 2.75
N ILE A 236 16.19 -16.75 1.68
CA ILE A 236 15.97 -17.87 0.77
C ILE A 236 16.08 -19.20 1.53
N LEU A 237 17.15 -19.42 2.28
CA LEU A 237 17.40 -20.67 3.02
C LEU A 237 16.34 -20.95 4.12
N SER A 238 15.61 -19.93 4.57
CA SER A 238 14.60 -20.05 5.63
C SER A 238 13.19 -20.35 5.12
N LYS A 239 12.95 -20.41 3.80
CA LYS A 239 11.61 -20.52 3.22
C LYS A 239 11.19 -21.95 2.94
N PRO A 240 10.22 -22.51 3.67
CA PRO A 240 9.69 -23.85 3.40
C PRO A 240 8.91 -23.95 2.09
N GLU A 241 8.61 -22.83 1.44
CA GLU A 241 7.98 -22.80 0.12
C GLU A 241 8.84 -23.49 -0.94
N TYR A 242 10.17 -23.48 -0.78
CA TYR A 242 11.07 -24.20 -1.71
C TYR A 242 10.95 -25.73 -1.64
N MET A 243 10.42 -26.24 -0.52
CA MET A 243 10.03 -27.64 -0.38
C MET A 243 8.61 -27.96 -0.90
N GLY A 244 8.04 -27.07 -1.69
CA GLY A 244 6.71 -27.24 -2.27
C GLY A 244 5.55 -26.90 -1.34
N HIS A 245 5.76 -26.11 -0.30
CA HIS A 245 4.73 -25.76 0.68
C HIS A 245 4.17 -24.37 0.42
N THR A 246 2.89 -24.16 0.76
CA THR A 246 2.31 -22.82 0.85
C THR A 246 2.36 -22.33 2.30
N VAL A 247 2.92 -21.15 2.54
CA VAL A 247 2.94 -20.51 3.86
C VAL A 247 2.16 -19.20 3.78
N ASN A 248 1.05 -19.15 4.49
CA ASN A 248 0.18 -17.98 4.53
C ASN A 248 0.26 -17.25 5.89
N PHE A 249 -0.20 -16.00 5.89
CA PHE A 249 -0.34 -15.17 7.10
C PHE A 249 0.97 -14.93 7.87
N ARG A 250 2.11 -14.81 7.19
CA ARG A 250 3.41 -14.50 7.82
C ARG A 250 3.42 -13.18 8.58
N THR A 251 2.53 -12.28 8.20
CA THR A 251 2.37 -10.99 8.87
C THR A 251 0.90 -10.66 9.06
N TYR A 252 0.62 -9.90 10.12
CA TYR A 252 -0.71 -9.38 10.40
C TYR A 252 -0.67 -7.91 10.80
N LYS A 253 -1.83 -7.26 10.74
CA LYS A 253 -2.07 -5.92 11.27
C LYS A 253 -3.22 -5.99 12.27
N GLU A 254 -3.11 -5.32 13.40
CA GLU A 254 -4.16 -5.30 14.42
C GLU A 254 -5.41 -4.56 13.98
N SER A 255 -5.24 -3.55 13.12
CA SER A 255 -6.34 -2.72 12.63
C SER A 255 -6.03 -2.22 11.22
N TYR A 256 -7.09 -1.88 10.46
CA TYR A 256 -6.94 -1.20 9.17
C TYR A 256 -6.27 0.18 9.29
N LYS A 257 -6.33 0.81 10.46
CA LYS A 257 -5.64 2.07 10.79
C LYS A 257 -4.16 1.87 11.13
N ASP A 258 -3.76 0.66 11.51
CA ASP A 258 -2.38 0.38 11.89
C ASP A 258 -1.48 0.24 10.65
N LYS A 259 -0.49 1.11 10.56
CA LYS A 259 0.52 1.07 9.49
C LYS A 259 1.58 0.00 9.71
N ARG A 260 1.75 -0.49 10.94
CA ARG A 260 2.78 -1.45 11.31
C ARG A 260 2.30 -2.86 11.00
N SER A 261 3.07 -3.59 10.22
CA SER A 261 2.89 -5.03 10.04
C SER A 261 3.73 -5.75 11.09
N ARG A 262 3.14 -6.73 11.78
CA ARG A 262 3.79 -7.57 12.78
C ARG A 262 4.02 -8.95 12.21
N MET A 263 5.11 -9.60 12.60
CA MET A 263 5.36 -10.99 12.23
C MET A 263 4.46 -11.90 13.04
N THR A 264 3.86 -12.87 12.37
CA THR A 264 3.10 -13.95 13.02
C THR A 264 4.08 -14.90 13.71
N PRO A 265 3.84 -15.30 14.98
CA PRO A 265 4.61 -16.34 15.64
C PRO A 265 4.72 -17.60 14.79
N LYS A 266 5.83 -18.33 14.90
CA LYS A 266 6.05 -19.52 14.06
C LYS A 266 5.01 -20.61 14.27
N GLU A 267 4.50 -20.75 15.49
CA GLU A 267 3.45 -21.68 15.91
C GLU A 267 2.08 -21.37 15.27
N ASP A 268 1.84 -20.10 14.94
CA ASP A 268 0.55 -19.65 14.37
C ASP A 268 0.59 -19.57 12.82
N LEU A 269 1.72 -19.94 12.21
CA LEU A 269 1.84 -19.95 10.75
C LEU A 269 0.97 -21.04 10.13
N VAL A 270 0.19 -20.68 9.13
CA VAL A 270 -0.63 -21.62 8.36
C VAL A 270 0.19 -22.18 7.20
N ILE A 271 0.55 -23.47 7.30
CA ILE A 271 1.38 -24.15 6.31
C ILE A 271 0.62 -25.32 5.69
N PHE A 272 0.47 -25.27 4.38
CA PHE A 272 -0.06 -26.38 3.57
C PHE A 272 1.10 -27.07 2.85
N LYS A 273 1.22 -28.38 3.05
CA LYS A 273 2.33 -29.17 2.50
C LYS A 273 2.03 -29.64 1.08
N ASN A 274 3.06 -29.66 0.22
CA ASN A 274 3.02 -30.23 -1.12
C ASN A 274 1.91 -29.63 -2.01
N THR A 275 1.78 -28.33 -2.00
CA THR A 275 0.80 -27.58 -2.80
C THR A 275 1.33 -27.18 -4.17
N GLN A 276 2.64 -27.30 -4.37
CA GLN A 276 3.33 -26.99 -5.61
C GLN A 276 4.56 -27.87 -5.77
N GLU A 277 5.16 -27.87 -6.95
CA GLU A 277 6.41 -28.59 -7.23
C GLU A 277 7.56 -28.05 -6.38
N ALA A 278 8.32 -28.92 -5.75
CA ALA A 278 9.46 -28.54 -4.90
C ALA A 278 10.68 -28.18 -5.75
N ILE A 279 11.37 -27.07 -5.42
CA ILE A 279 12.67 -26.73 -6.04
C ILE A 279 13.80 -27.50 -5.39
N ILE A 280 13.67 -27.80 -4.09
CA ILE A 280 14.66 -28.57 -3.30
C ILE A 280 13.98 -29.78 -2.68
N ASP A 281 14.69 -30.90 -2.64
CA ASP A 281 14.23 -32.13 -1.98
C ASP A 281 14.36 -32.02 -0.46
N LYS A 282 13.71 -32.93 0.25
CA LYS A 282 13.69 -32.98 1.72
C LYS A 282 14.92 -33.63 2.34
N GLU A 283 15.86 -34.13 1.54
CA GLU A 283 17.07 -34.79 2.01
C GLU A 283 18.16 -33.83 2.44
#